data_b7b6289029919fb9dc4be74334e2fa0f
#
_entry.id   b7b6289029919fb9dc4be74334e2fa0f
#
_cell.length_a   1.000
_cell.length_b   1.000
_cell.length_c   1.000
_cell.angle_alpha   90.00
_cell.angle_beta   90.00
_cell.angle_gamma   90.00
#
_symmetry.space_group_name_H-M   'P 1'
#
loop_
_entity.id
_entity.type
_entity.pdbx_description
1 polymer ?
#
loop_
_entity_poly.entity_id
_entity_poly.type
_entity_poly.pdbx_seq_one_letter_code
_entity_poly.pdbx_strand_id
1 'polypeptide(L)'
;MKTIIDREFGHIPIVAEIEWSVPDWSIIIYEEGQIVAFVNLIERIIYVDTIACRAVGINNLITLNKYRGKGYGQKLMLAAKHMICGRLRSQLGILLCADNLIPFYQKLNWREIQCTVLFNQTYGKRTWEAKTMILSFGNLPNSPCQIDLNGLPW
;
A
#
# COMPACT_ATOMS: atom_id res chain seq x y z
N MET A 1 -12.88 9.59 -7.03
CA MET A 1 -11.55 9.20 -6.52
C MET A 1 -10.43 9.42 -7.54
N LYS A 2 -10.55 9.01 -8.81
CA LYS A 2 -9.48 9.19 -9.81
C LYS A 2 -8.96 10.63 -9.87
N THR A 3 -9.83 11.62 -10.02
CA THR A 3 -9.47 13.06 -10.04
C THR A 3 -8.70 13.51 -8.79
N ILE A 4 -9.00 12.92 -7.62
CA ILE A 4 -8.30 13.22 -6.37
C ILE A 4 -6.89 12.61 -6.41
N ILE A 5 -6.76 11.37 -6.87
CA ILE A 5 -5.46 10.68 -7.02
C ILE A 5 -4.56 11.45 -7.99
N ASP A 6 -5.09 11.82 -9.16
CA ASP A 6 -4.36 12.58 -10.18
C ASP A 6 -3.84 13.92 -9.62
N ARG A 7 -4.65 14.61 -8.80
CA ARG A 7 -4.24 15.87 -8.15
C ARG A 7 -3.17 15.68 -7.08
N GLU A 8 -3.24 14.61 -6.29
CA GLU A 8 -2.31 14.37 -5.18
C GLU A 8 -0.98 13.77 -5.66
N PHE A 9 -0.99 12.93 -6.70
CA PHE A 9 0.18 12.17 -7.15
C PHE A 9 0.60 12.43 -8.60
N GLY A 10 -0.26 13.05 -9.44
CA GLY A 10 0.02 13.23 -10.87
C GLY A 10 1.25 14.09 -11.19
N HIS A 11 1.78 14.82 -10.21
CA HIS A 11 3.02 15.59 -10.35
C HIS A 11 4.29 14.76 -10.10
N ILE A 12 4.15 13.52 -9.64
CA ILE A 12 5.28 12.62 -9.35
C ILE A 12 5.64 11.89 -10.64
N PRO A 13 6.87 12.03 -11.19
CA PRO A 13 7.23 11.50 -12.50
C PRO A 13 6.92 10.01 -12.66
N ILE A 14 7.31 9.18 -11.70
CA ILE A 14 7.10 7.73 -11.78
C ILE A 14 5.62 7.33 -11.87
N VAL A 15 4.70 8.18 -11.38
CA VAL A 15 3.25 7.90 -11.48
C VAL A 15 2.77 7.92 -12.92
N ALA A 16 3.39 8.72 -13.78
CA ALA A 16 3.08 8.79 -15.21
C ALA A 16 3.87 7.78 -16.04
N GLU A 17 5.00 7.26 -15.53
CA GLU A 17 5.92 6.40 -16.27
C GLU A 17 5.57 4.92 -16.22
N ILE A 18 4.82 4.48 -15.23
CA ILE A 18 4.52 3.07 -15.01
C ILE A 18 3.01 2.79 -14.97
N GLU A 19 2.68 1.56 -15.30
CA GLU A 19 1.31 1.04 -15.13
C GLU A 19 1.08 0.64 -13.67
N TRP A 20 -0.11 0.98 -13.15
CA TRP A 20 -0.50 0.70 -11.77
C TRP A 20 -1.64 -0.31 -11.70
N SER A 21 -1.67 -1.10 -10.63
CA SER A 21 -2.78 -2.01 -10.37
C SER A 21 -4.08 -1.25 -10.15
N VAL A 22 -5.17 -1.82 -10.65
CA VAL A 22 -6.51 -1.37 -10.30
C VAL A 22 -6.87 -1.89 -8.91
N PRO A 23 -7.38 -1.05 -8.01
CA PRO A 23 -7.79 -1.49 -6.68
C PRO A 23 -8.94 -2.48 -6.70
N ASP A 24 -8.83 -3.55 -5.88
CA ASP A 24 -9.94 -4.49 -5.63
C ASP A 24 -10.94 -3.93 -4.63
N TRP A 25 -10.46 -3.12 -3.66
CA TRP A 25 -11.25 -2.56 -2.57
C TRP A 25 -10.88 -1.12 -2.31
N SER A 26 -11.85 -0.35 -1.80
CA SER A 26 -11.62 1.00 -1.27
C SER A 26 -12.31 1.16 0.06
N ILE A 27 -11.60 1.71 1.04
CA ILE A 27 -12.19 2.16 2.32
C ILE A 27 -12.28 3.67 2.25
N ILE A 28 -13.48 4.22 2.44
CA ILE A 28 -13.75 5.64 2.20
C ILE A 28 -14.39 6.23 3.46
N ILE A 29 -13.94 7.41 3.85
CA ILE A 29 -14.56 8.23 4.89
C ILE A 29 -15.29 9.39 4.24
N TYR A 30 -16.56 9.55 4.61
CA TYR A 30 -17.41 10.67 4.20
C TYR A 30 -17.68 11.59 5.39
N GLU A 31 -17.72 12.90 5.13
CA GLU A 31 -18.33 13.92 6.00
C GLU A 31 -19.29 14.76 5.16
N GLU A 32 -20.49 14.99 5.65
CA GLU A 32 -21.51 15.79 4.97
C GLU A 32 -21.73 15.38 3.51
N GLY A 33 -21.68 14.08 3.21
CA GLY A 33 -21.85 13.53 1.86
C GLY A 33 -20.64 13.69 0.92
N GLN A 34 -19.52 14.24 1.42
CA GLN A 34 -18.28 14.41 0.64
C GLN A 34 -17.21 13.43 1.07
N ILE A 35 -16.43 12.91 0.11
CA ILE A 35 -15.25 12.12 0.41
C ILE A 35 -14.22 13.03 1.07
N VAL A 36 -13.76 12.65 2.27
CA VAL A 36 -12.72 13.38 3.01
C VAL A 36 -11.39 12.63 3.07
N ALA A 37 -11.44 11.30 3.05
CA ALA A 37 -10.27 10.45 3.03
C ALA A 37 -10.61 9.08 2.44
N PHE A 38 -9.62 8.39 1.86
CA PHE A 38 -9.75 7.01 1.41
C PHE A 38 -8.40 6.30 1.34
N VAL A 39 -8.47 4.97 1.28
CA VAL A 39 -7.34 4.09 0.98
C VAL A 39 -7.80 2.99 0.05
N ASN A 40 -6.98 2.65 -0.91
CA ASN A 40 -7.21 1.55 -1.84
C ASN A 40 -6.42 0.32 -1.42
N LEU A 41 -6.98 -0.87 -1.68
CA LEU A 41 -6.39 -2.15 -1.35
C LEU A 41 -6.35 -3.04 -2.60
N ILE A 42 -5.22 -3.72 -2.81
CA ILE A 42 -5.02 -4.69 -3.88
C ILE A 42 -4.71 -6.05 -3.25
N GLU A 43 -5.54 -7.06 -3.50
CA GLU A 43 -5.36 -8.42 -2.99
C GLU A 43 -4.60 -9.27 -4.01
N ARG A 44 -3.50 -9.93 -3.58
CA ARG A 44 -2.70 -10.73 -4.50
C ARG A 44 -1.91 -11.82 -3.79
N ILE A 45 -1.56 -12.87 -4.54
CA ILE A 45 -0.46 -13.79 -4.18
C ILE A 45 0.85 -13.13 -4.64
N ILE A 46 1.74 -12.88 -3.72
CA ILE A 46 3.10 -12.39 -3.96
C ILE A 46 4.11 -13.46 -3.55
N TYR A 47 5.37 -13.25 -3.85
CA TYR A 47 6.44 -14.13 -3.39
C TYR A 47 7.37 -13.37 -2.44
N VAL A 48 7.55 -13.90 -1.24
CA VAL A 48 8.54 -13.45 -0.26
C VAL A 48 9.68 -14.45 -0.29
N ASP A 49 10.81 -14.07 -0.86
CA ASP A 49 11.83 -14.98 -1.36
C ASP A 49 11.20 -16.03 -2.31
N THR A 50 11.13 -17.28 -1.91
CA THR A 50 10.49 -18.37 -2.69
C THR A 50 9.10 -18.76 -2.16
N ILE A 51 8.61 -18.10 -1.10
CA ILE A 51 7.37 -18.48 -0.41
C ILE A 51 6.21 -17.69 -0.99
N ALA A 52 5.22 -18.40 -1.55
CA ALA A 52 3.96 -17.78 -1.98
C ALA A 52 3.17 -17.30 -0.74
N CYS A 53 2.72 -16.06 -0.78
CA CYS A 53 2.05 -15.39 0.33
C CYS A 53 0.84 -14.62 -0.16
N ARG A 54 -0.32 -14.81 0.50
CA ARG A 54 -1.47 -13.93 0.27
C ARG A 54 -1.18 -12.58 0.93
N ALA A 55 -1.15 -11.54 0.12
CA ALA A 55 -0.85 -10.19 0.57
C ALA A 55 -1.92 -9.19 0.11
N VAL A 56 -2.00 -8.09 0.83
CA VAL A 56 -2.78 -6.92 0.44
C VAL A 56 -1.85 -5.72 0.35
N GLY A 57 -1.75 -5.18 -0.85
CA GLY A 57 -1.08 -3.91 -1.11
C GLY A 57 -1.95 -2.73 -0.67
N ILE A 58 -1.33 -1.77 0.00
CA ILE A 58 -1.95 -0.48 0.34
C ILE A 58 -1.59 0.52 -0.74
N ASN A 59 -2.60 1.11 -1.36
CA ASN A 59 -2.42 2.12 -2.41
C ASN A 59 -3.25 3.37 -2.10
N ASN A 60 -2.74 4.53 -2.50
CA ASN A 60 -3.45 5.80 -2.46
C ASN A 60 -4.10 6.13 -1.10
N LEU A 61 -3.35 6.02 0.01
CA LEU A 61 -3.81 6.54 1.28
C LEU A 61 -3.86 8.07 1.22
N ILE A 62 -5.05 8.63 1.07
CA ILE A 62 -5.26 10.07 0.88
C ILE A 62 -6.22 10.61 1.94
N THR A 63 -5.83 11.73 2.54
CA THR A 63 -6.71 12.62 3.31
C THR A 63 -6.67 14.00 2.65
N LEU A 64 -7.84 14.51 2.24
CA LEU A 64 -7.93 15.81 1.59
C LEU A 64 -7.36 16.93 2.48
N ASN A 65 -6.68 17.91 1.90
CA ASN A 65 -5.91 18.94 2.61
C ASN A 65 -6.64 19.58 3.79
N LYS A 66 -7.89 20.01 3.59
CA LYS A 66 -8.71 20.66 4.66
C LYS A 66 -9.08 19.73 5.81
N TYR A 67 -8.84 18.42 5.68
CA TYR A 67 -9.15 17.40 6.68
C TYR A 67 -7.89 16.74 7.29
N ARG A 68 -6.69 17.14 6.85
CA ARG A 68 -5.43 16.64 7.43
C ARG A 68 -5.29 17.04 8.89
N GLY A 69 -4.47 16.30 9.64
CA GLY A 69 -4.27 16.51 11.08
C GLY A 69 -5.42 16.02 11.98
N LYS A 70 -6.55 15.53 11.42
CA LYS A 70 -7.71 15.04 12.19
C LYS A 70 -7.73 13.52 12.42
N GLY A 71 -6.65 12.82 12.11
CA GLY A 71 -6.50 11.38 12.35
C GLY A 71 -7.18 10.46 11.33
N TYR A 72 -7.70 10.96 10.20
CA TYR A 72 -8.39 10.12 9.19
C TYR A 72 -7.48 9.08 8.55
N GLY A 73 -6.22 9.42 8.25
CA GLY A 73 -5.25 8.45 7.75
C GLY A 73 -5.03 7.29 8.70
N GLN A 74 -4.93 7.58 10.01
CA GLN A 74 -4.84 6.54 11.04
C GLN A 74 -6.10 5.65 11.09
N LYS A 75 -7.29 6.25 11.05
CA LYS A 75 -8.56 5.49 11.03
C LYS A 75 -8.65 4.56 9.83
N LEU A 76 -8.25 5.05 8.64
CA LEU A 76 -8.22 4.23 7.42
C LEU A 76 -7.24 3.07 7.53
N MET A 77 -6.04 3.29 8.03
CA MET A 77 -5.03 2.24 8.18
C MET A 77 -5.42 1.18 9.23
N LEU A 78 -6.12 1.57 10.31
CA LEU A 78 -6.68 0.63 11.28
C LEU A 78 -7.81 -0.20 10.66
N ALA A 79 -8.70 0.42 9.88
CA ALA A 79 -9.74 -0.29 9.14
C ALA A 79 -9.15 -1.23 8.08
N ALA A 80 -8.11 -0.79 7.36
CA ALA A 80 -7.38 -1.64 6.42
C ALA A 80 -6.76 -2.86 7.13
N LYS A 81 -6.10 -2.67 8.27
CA LYS A 81 -5.56 -3.77 9.09
C LYS A 81 -6.64 -4.80 9.43
N HIS A 82 -7.81 -4.37 9.92
CA HIS A 82 -8.92 -5.28 10.25
C HIS A 82 -9.44 -6.01 9.00
N MET A 83 -9.52 -5.33 7.87
CA MET A 83 -9.92 -5.95 6.61
C MET A 83 -8.90 -6.99 6.13
N ILE A 84 -7.61 -6.68 6.19
CA ILE A 84 -6.53 -7.56 5.76
C ILE A 84 -6.52 -8.86 6.58
N CYS A 85 -6.48 -8.77 7.91
CA CYS A 85 -6.38 -9.97 8.75
C CYS A 85 -7.73 -10.69 8.95
N GLY A 86 -8.83 -9.94 9.02
CA GLY A 86 -10.16 -10.49 9.32
C GLY A 86 -10.89 -10.96 8.06
N ARG A 87 -11.32 -10.03 7.20
CA ARG A 87 -12.15 -10.35 6.03
C ARG A 87 -11.36 -11.06 4.92
N LEU A 88 -10.21 -10.53 4.55
CA LEU A 88 -9.39 -11.06 3.45
C LEU A 88 -8.49 -12.23 3.88
N ARG A 89 -8.30 -12.41 5.20
CA ARG A 89 -7.48 -13.48 5.78
C ARG A 89 -6.10 -13.57 5.12
N SER A 90 -5.52 -12.41 4.83
CA SER A 90 -4.21 -12.31 4.20
C SER A 90 -3.10 -12.38 5.25
N GLN A 91 -1.96 -12.93 4.84
CA GLN A 91 -0.81 -13.14 5.73
C GLN A 91 0.05 -11.88 5.88
N LEU A 92 -0.09 -10.95 4.94
CA LEU A 92 0.77 -9.78 4.83
C LEU A 92 0.00 -8.56 4.32
N GLY A 93 0.15 -7.43 5.00
CA GLY A 93 -0.05 -6.11 4.44
C GLY A 93 1.29 -5.55 3.95
N ILE A 94 1.32 -4.91 2.79
CA ILE A 94 2.55 -4.31 2.24
C ILE A 94 2.23 -2.96 1.61
N LEU A 95 3.12 -2.00 1.78
CA LEU A 95 3.03 -0.68 1.16
C LEU A 95 4.40 -0.15 0.78
N LEU A 96 4.38 0.77 -0.17
CA LEU A 96 5.54 1.49 -0.67
C LEU A 96 5.35 2.97 -0.31
N CYS A 97 6.33 3.59 0.31
CA CYS A 97 6.19 4.97 0.76
C CYS A 97 7.48 5.78 0.66
N ALA A 98 7.35 7.10 0.73
CA ALA A 98 8.47 8.02 0.89
C ALA A 98 9.00 7.99 2.33
N ASP A 99 10.28 8.32 2.50
CA ASP A 99 11.00 8.25 3.78
C ASP A 99 10.32 9.03 4.91
N ASN A 100 9.76 10.19 4.62
CA ASN A 100 9.08 11.05 5.60
C ASN A 100 7.77 10.44 6.15
N LEU A 101 7.25 9.39 5.54
CA LEU A 101 6.03 8.69 6.00
C LEU A 101 6.32 7.47 6.88
N ILE A 102 7.57 7.01 6.95
CA ILE A 102 7.96 5.87 7.79
C ILE A 102 7.49 6.03 9.24
N PRO A 103 7.71 7.18 9.93
CA PRO A 103 7.28 7.33 11.32
C PRO A 103 5.76 7.24 11.52
N PHE A 104 4.96 7.63 10.51
CA PHE A 104 3.52 7.49 10.55
C PHE A 104 3.10 6.02 10.56
N TYR A 105 3.67 5.22 9.66
CA TYR A 105 3.35 3.79 9.56
C TYR A 105 3.91 2.98 10.74
N GLN A 106 5.09 3.33 11.25
CA GLN A 106 5.67 2.68 12.45
C GLN A 106 4.76 2.81 13.68
N LYS A 107 4.11 3.97 13.89
CA LYS A 107 3.11 4.16 14.96
C LYS A 107 1.89 3.23 14.83
N LEU A 108 1.66 2.66 13.65
CA LEU A 108 0.58 1.73 13.35
C LEU A 108 1.05 0.27 13.30
N ASN A 109 2.26 0.00 13.84
CA ASN A 109 2.92 -1.31 13.89
C ASN A 109 3.34 -1.87 12.52
N TRP A 110 3.45 -1.03 11.50
CA TRP A 110 4.12 -1.38 10.27
C TRP A 110 5.63 -1.30 10.49
N ARG A 111 6.38 -2.25 9.97
CA ARG A 111 7.84 -2.23 10.03
C ARG A 111 8.45 -2.03 8.66
N GLU A 112 9.50 -1.23 8.60
CA GLU A 112 10.32 -1.11 7.41
C GLU A 112 11.10 -2.41 7.19
N ILE A 113 11.23 -2.79 5.92
CA ILE A 113 12.13 -3.87 5.49
C ILE A 113 13.06 -3.36 4.41
N GLN A 114 14.28 -3.92 4.41
CA GLN A 114 15.28 -3.65 3.39
C GLN A 114 15.45 -4.91 2.55
N CYS A 115 14.81 -4.94 1.40
CA CYS A 115 14.92 -6.02 0.43
C CYS A 115 14.66 -5.49 -0.97
N THR A 116 15.04 -6.26 -1.97
CA THR A 116 14.67 -5.96 -3.35
C THR A 116 13.17 -6.22 -3.55
N VAL A 117 12.43 -5.21 -4.01
CA VAL A 117 11.01 -5.37 -4.36
C VAL A 117 10.88 -5.32 -5.88
N LEU A 118 10.35 -6.40 -6.46
CA LEU A 118 10.14 -6.54 -7.90
C LEU A 118 8.65 -6.40 -8.24
N PHE A 119 8.37 -5.80 -9.38
CA PHE A 119 7.03 -5.71 -9.94
C PHE A 119 7.06 -5.85 -11.47
N ASN A 120 5.95 -6.25 -12.06
CA ASN A 120 5.81 -6.40 -13.50
C ASN A 120 5.47 -5.07 -14.16
N GLN A 121 5.96 -4.90 -15.39
CA GLN A 121 5.55 -3.88 -16.34
C GLN A 121 5.45 -4.54 -17.73
N THR A 122 4.87 -3.85 -18.71
CA THR A 122 4.70 -4.36 -20.09
C THR A 122 6.01 -4.90 -20.68
N TYR A 123 7.13 -4.27 -20.35
CA TYR A 123 8.45 -4.62 -20.91
C TYR A 123 9.35 -5.41 -19.94
N GLY A 124 8.79 -6.06 -18.94
CA GLY A 124 9.52 -6.90 -17.99
C GLY A 124 9.41 -6.45 -16.54
N LYS A 125 10.17 -7.12 -15.67
CA LYS A 125 10.21 -6.77 -14.25
C LYS A 125 11.07 -5.54 -14.00
N ARG A 126 10.60 -4.71 -13.06
CA ARG A 126 11.36 -3.55 -12.54
C ARG A 126 11.54 -3.69 -11.04
N THR A 127 12.54 -3.01 -10.51
CA THR A 127 12.78 -2.88 -9.08
C THR A 127 12.16 -1.60 -8.55
N TRP A 128 11.51 -1.68 -7.38
CA TRP A 128 11.00 -0.52 -6.66
C TRP A 128 12.11 0.11 -5.80
N GLU A 129 12.27 1.40 -5.88
CA GLU A 129 13.35 2.14 -5.20
C GLU A 129 12.91 2.80 -3.88
N ALA A 130 11.59 2.97 -3.69
CA ALA A 130 11.08 3.59 -2.46
C ALA A 130 11.09 2.60 -1.27
N LYS A 131 10.87 3.14 -0.08
CA LYS A 131 10.80 2.37 1.17
C LYS A 131 9.61 1.42 1.17
N THR A 132 9.85 0.21 1.66
CA THR A 132 8.84 -0.82 1.79
C THR A 132 8.51 -1.05 3.27
N MET A 133 7.22 -0.96 3.60
CA MET A 133 6.71 -1.23 4.93
C MET A 133 5.80 -2.46 4.88
N ILE A 134 5.89 -3.32 5.89
CA ILE A 134 5.04 -4.52 6.00
C ILE A 134 4.35 -4.60 7.35
N LEU A 135 3.19 -5.24 7.34
CA LEU A 135 2.43 -5.66 8.52
C LEU A 135 2.12 -7.15 8.37
N SER A 136 2.85 -8.00 9.13
CA SER A 136 2.73 -9.46 9.03
C SER A 136 1.69 -10.00 10.00
N PHE A 137 0.90 -10.97 9.53
CA PHE A 137 -0.10 -11.74 10.28
C PHE A 137 0.22 -13.25 10.27
N GLY A 138 1.33 -13.65 9.70
CA GLY A 138 1.77 -15.04 9.57
C GLY A 138 3.26 -15.21 9.78
N ASN A 139 3.73 -16.44 9.64
CA ASN A 139 5.15 -16.79 9.76
C ASN A 139 5.87 -16.51 8.44
N LEU A 140 6.34 -15.29 8.28
CA LEU A 140 7.17 -14.88 7.15
C LEU A 140 8.60 -14.59 7.61
N PRO A 141 9.59 -14.66 6.71
CA PRO A 141 10.96 -14.28 7.04
C PRO A 141 11.03 -12.87 7.62
N ASN A 142 11.75 -12.69 8.72
CA ASN A 142 11.91 -11.38 9.34
C ASN A 142 12.73 -10.41 8.47
N SER A 143 13.64 -10.95 7.68
CA SER A 143 14.51 -10.20 6.79
C SER A 143 14.56 -10.91 5.43
N PRO A 144 13.52 -10.78 4.59
CA PRO A 144 13.54 -11.36 3.27
C PRO A 144 14.61 -10.67 2.40
N CYS A 145 15.19 -11.42 1.47
CA CYS A 145 16.11 -10.87 0.49
C CYS A 145 15.34 -10.17 -0.65
N GLN A 146 14.17 -10.72 -1.00
CA GLN A 146 13.38 -10.23 -2.12
C GLN A 146 11.88 -10.39 -1.87
N ILE A 147 11.12 -9.44 -2.39
CA ILE A 147 9.67 -9.55 -2.56
C ILE A 147 9.34 -9.35 -4.03
N ASP A 148 8.63 -10.30 -4.63
CA ASP A 148 8.08 -10.16 -5.97
C ASP A 148 6.57 -9.91 -5.84
N LEU A 149 6.12 -8.73 -6.27
CA LEU A 149 4.70 -8.36 -6.22
C LEU A 149 3.84 -9.18 -7.17
N ASN A 150 4.46 -9.98 -8.05
CA ASN A 150 3.78 -10.88 -9.00
C ASN A 150 2.68 -10.18 -9.83
N GLY A 151 2.96 -8.95 -10.23
CA GLY A 151 2.04 -8.11 -11.01
C GLY A 151 2.48 -6.65 -11.02
N LEU A 152 1.58 -5.77 -11.48
CA LEU A 152 1.79 -4.33 -11.47
C LEU A 152 1.94 -3.81 -10.03
N PRO A 153 2.67 -2.72 -9.80
CA PRO A 153 2.77 -2.10 -8.46
C PRO A 153 1.42 -1.48 -8.04
N TRP A 154 1.34 -1.07 -6.82
CA TRP A 154 0.17 -0.40 -6.23
C TRP A 154 0.50 0.87 -5.48
#